data_f757453bba2a91b18dfae89214d1275d
#
_entry.id   f757453bba2a91b18dfae89214d1275d
#
_cell.length_a   1.000
_cell.length_b   1.000
_cell.length_c   1.000
_cell.angle_alpha   90.00
_cell.angle_beta   90.00
_cell.angle_gamma   90.00
#
_symmetry.space_group_name_H-M   'P 1'
#
loop_
_entity.id
_entity.type
_entity.pdbx_description
1 polymer ?
#
loop_
_entity_poly.entity_id
_entity_poly.type
_entity_poly.pdbx_seq_one_letter_code
_entity_poly.pdbx_strand_id
1 'polypeptide(L)'
;LYNFHLYEDEADRVRKVEKIIEEVGLLPEHLTRYPHEFSGGQRQRIGLARAMVMEPELVVADEPISALDVSIRAQVLNLLKKFQRERETTYLFIAHDLSIVRFISDRIGVIYKGDIVEVATAEELFDYPLHPYTRSLISAIPIPDPLLEKHKKLFTYDPSVHDYSN
;
A
#
# COMPACT_ATOMS: atom_id res chain seq x y z
N LEU A 1 -20.12 7.14 -7.95
CA LEU A 1 -21.48 6.67 -7.58
C LEU A 1 -22.44 6.82 -8.75
N TYR A 2 -22.56 8.03 -9.37
CA TYR A 2 -23.51 8.31 -10.44
C TYR A 2 -23.46 7.31 -11.60
N ASN A 3 -22.26 7.07 -12.16
CA ASN A 3 -22.09 6.20 -13.32
C ASN A 3 -22.36 4.71 -13.06
N PHE A 4 -22.39 4.29 -11.81
CA PHE A 4 -22.58 2.89 -11.41
C PHE A 4 -23.90 2.64 -10.68
N HIS A 5 -24.76 3.67 -10.56
CA HIS A 5 -26.05 3.58 -9.87
C HIS A 5 -25.98 3.01 -8.45
N LEU A 6 -24.91 3.37 -7.69
CA LEU A 6 -24.67 2.87 -6.33
C LEU A 6 -25.29 3.75 -5.24
N TYR A 7 -26.42 4.36 -5.51
CA TYR A 7 -27.20 5.19 -4.59
C TYR A 7 -28.69 5.11 -4.95
N GLU A 8 -29.54 5.28 -3.96
CA GLU A 8 -31.01 5.21 -4.12
C GLU A 8 -31.56 6.53 -4.62
N ASP A 9 -31.13 7.64 -4.01
CA ASP A 9 -31.53 8.99 -4.34
C ASP A 9 -30.36 9.99 -4.12
N GLU A 10 -30.59 11.26 -4.44
CA GLU A 10 -29.59 12.31 -4.29
C GLU A 10 -29.15 12.51 -2.83
N ALA A 11 -30.05 12.36 -1.86
CA ALA A 11 -29.73 12.47 -0.45
C ALA A 11 -28.85 11.31 0.02
N ASP A 12 -29.10 10.10 -0.46
CA ASP A 12 -28.26 8.93 -0.20
C ASP A 12 -26.86 9.10 -0.80
N ARG A 13 -26.76 9.62 -2.00
CA ARG A 13 -25.48 9.94 -2.64
C ARG A 13 -24.65 10.89 -1.79
N VAL A 14 -25.25 11.98 -1.32
CA VAL A 14 -24.57 12.96 -0.48
C VAL A 14 -24.12 12.33 0.84
N ARG A 15 -24.99 11.57 1.52
CA ARG A 15 -24.65 10.88 2.76
C ARG A 15 -23.44 9.93 2.59
N LYS A 16 -23.41 9.13 1.52
CA LYS A 16 -22.29 8.21 1.22
C LYS A 16 -21.00 8.96 1.01
N VAL A 17 -21.03 10.09 0.29
CA VAL A 17 -19.84 10.91 0.05
C VAL A 17 -19.37 11.59 1.34
N GLU A 18 -20.27 12.18 2.12
CA GLU A 18 -19.91 12.79 3.42
C GLU A 18 -19.29 11.76 4.36
N LYS A 19 -19.94 10.61 4.50
CA LYS A 19 -19.44 9.50 5.33
C LYS A 19 -18.01 9.08 4.96
N ILE A 20 -17.73 8.84 3.69
CA ILE A 20 -16.40 8.39 3.28
C ILE A 20 -15.35 9.50 3.46
N ILE A 21 -15.70 10.77 3.27
CA ILE A 21 -14.81 11.91 3.51
C ILE A 21 -14.43 12.00 4.99
N GLU A 22 -15.37 11.83 5.91
CA GLU A 22 -15.09 11.76 7.34
C GLU A 22 -14.25 10.54 7.72
N GLU A 23 -14.52 9.36 7.15
CA GLU A 23 -13.78 8.14 7.40
C GLU A 23 -12.31 8.26 7.00
N VAL A 24 -11.98 9.02 5.94
CA VAL A 24 -10.60 9.31 5.55
C VAL A 24 -9.98 10.48 6.33
N GLY A 25 -10.68 11.00 7.34
CA GLY A 25 -10.21 12.07 8.24
C GLY A 25 -10.19 13.45 7.58
N LEU A 26 -11.11 13.70 6.67
CA LEU A 26 -11.40 15.01 6.09
C LEU A 26 -12.73 15.53 6.62
N LEU A 27 -12.96 16.83 6.47
CA LEU A 27 -14.19 17.47 6.93
C LEU A 27 -15.20 17.60 5.78
N PRO A 28 -16.52 17.53 6.04
CA PRO A 28 -17.55 17.71 5.01
C PRO A 28 -17.43 19.03 4.24
N GLU A 29 -17.00 20.11 4.90
CA GLU A 29 -16.73 21.41 4.26
C GLU A 29 -15.65 21.34 3.16
N HIS A 30 -14.80 20.31 3.16
CA HIS A 30 -13.81 20.09 2.11
C HIS A 30 -14.42 19.68 0.77
N LEU A 31 -15.70 19.26 0.72
CA LEU A 31 -16.39 18.85 -0.50
C LEU A 31 -16.57 20.01 -1.50
N THR A 32 -16.50 21.25 -1.04
CA THR A 32 -16.62 22.45 -1.88
C THR A 32 -15.28 23.00 -2.39
N ARG A 33 -14.16 22.40 -1.96
CA ARG A 33 -12.82 22.87 -2.31
C ARG A 33 -12.33 22.30 -3.63
N TYR A 34 -11.45 23.05 -4.28
CA TYR A 34 -10.76 22.61 -5.49
C TYR A 34 -9.50 21.80 -5.19
N PRO A 35 -9.04 20.92 -6.10
CA PRO A 35 -7.88 20.05 -5.87
C PRO A 35 -6.58 20.77 -5.47
N HIS A 36 -6.36 22.00 -5.94
CA HIS A 36 -5.18 22.79 -5.61
C HIS A 36 -5.17 23.37 -4.18
N GLU A 37 -6.32 23.36 -3.50
CA GLU A 37 -6.47 23.83 -2.11
C GLU A 37 -6.15 22.73 -1.07
N PHE A 38 -5.79 21.52 -1.53
CA PHE A 38 -5.46 20.39 -0.68
C PHE A 38 -3.96 20.12 -0.63
N SER A 39 -3.47 19.74 0.56
CA SER A 39 -2.12 19.19 0.70
C SER A 39 -1.97 17.86 -0.04
N GLY A 40 -0.72 17.41 -0.27
CA GLY A 40 -0.44 16.12 -0.90
C GLY A 40 -1.11 14.96 -0.18
N GLY A 41 -1.02 14.92 1.16
CA GLY A 41 -1.66 13.88 1.97
C GLY A 41 -3.19 13.93 1.95
N GLN A 42 -3.78 15.11 1.89
CA GLN A 42 -5.24 15.25 1.73
C GLN A 42 -5.70 14.76 0.35
N ARG A 43 -4.97 15.09 -0.72
CA ARG A 43 -5.27 14.58 -2.07
C ARG A 43 -5.20 13.05 -2.13
N GLN A 44 -4.22 12.44 -1.44
CA GLN A 44 -4.11 10.98 -1.37
C GLN A 44 -5.31 10.35 -0.65
N ARG A 45 -5.76 10.94 0.46
CA ARG A 45 -6.96 10.48 1.18
C ARG A 45 -8.23 10.64 0.34
N ILE A 46 -8.34 11.71 -0.44
CA ILE A 46 -9.43 11.89 -1.41
C ILE A 46 -9.38 10.80 -2.49
N GLY A 47 -8.18 10.46 -3.00
CA GLY A 47 -8.00 9.36 -3.94
C GLY A 47 -8.48 8.02 -3.36
N LEU A 48 -8.14 7.75 -2.09
CA LEU A 48 -8.61 6.57 -1.37
C LEU A 48 -10.14 6.61 -1.16
N ALA A 49 -10.70 7.74 -0.73
CA ALA A 49 -12.15 7.92 -0.58
C ALA A 49 -12.90 7.65 -1.90
N ARG A 50 -12.36 8.10 -3.03
CA ARG A 50 -12.93 7.84 -4.36
C ARG A 50 -12.98 6.35 -4.72
N ALA A 51 -11.98 5.59 -4.34
CA ALA A 51 -11.97 4.13 -4.53
C ALA A 51 -12.96 3.46 -3.57
N MET A 52 -12.92 3.83 -2.30
CA MET A 52 -13.66 3.15 -1.23
C MET A 52 -15.14 3.48 -1.16
N VAL A 53 -15.59 4.62 -1.72
CA VAL A 53 -17.02 4.98 -1.79
C VAL A 53 -17.84 4.03 -2.68
N MET A 54 -17.15 3.27 -3.53
CA MET A 54 -17.74 2.24 -4.39
C MET A 54 -17.95 0.91 -3.67
N GLU A 55 -17.49 0.78 -2.42
CA GLU A 55 -17.49 -0.45 -1.62
C GLU A 55 -16.93 -1.66 -2.39
N PRO A 56 -15.70 -1.54 -2.96
CA PRO A 56 -15.14 -2.57 -3.80
C PRO A 56 -14.67 -3.79 -2.99
N GLU A 57 -14.83 -4.98 -3.56
CA GLU A 57 -14.25 -6.21 -3.01
C GLU A 57 -12.72 -6.27 -3.21
N LEU A 58 -12.23 -5.69 -4.31
CA LEU A 58 -10.81 -5.64 -4.67
C LEU A 58 -10.38 -4.23 -5.04
N VAL A 59 -9.26 -3.77 -4.47
CA VAL A 59 -8.60 -2.51 -4.82
C VAL A 59 -7.18 -2.79 -5.28
N VAL A 60 -6.83 -2.31 -6.47
CA VAL A 60 -5.44 -2.27 -6.94
C VAL A 60 -4.82 -0.94 -6.53
N ALA A 61 -3.86 -0.99 -5.64
CA ALA A 61 -3.17 0.17 -5.08
C ALA A 61 -1.72 0.20 -5.60
N ASP A 62 -1.50 0.96 -6.66
CA ASP A 62 -0.20 1.11 -7.30
C ASP A 62 0.54 2.31 -6.71
N GLU A 63 1.61 2.04 -5.96
CA GLU A 63 2.43 3.01 -5.23
C GLU A 63 1.63 4.09 -4.44
N PRO A 64 0.61 3.70 -3.67
CA PRO A 64 -0.37 4.66 -3.15
C PRO A 64 0.20 5.65 -2.12
N ILE A 65 1.44 5.47 -1.69
CA ILE A 65 2.08 6.27 -0.63
C ILE A 65 3.50 6.73 -0.97
N SER A 66 3.99 6.49 -2.19
CA SER A 66 5.37 6.78 -2.61
C SER A 66 5.75 8.26 -2.49
N ALA A 67 4.83 9.16 -2.79
CA ALA A 67 5.03 10.62 -2.80
C ALA A 67 4.71 11.30 -1.45
N LEU A 68 4.46 10.54 -0.37
CA LEU A 68 4.08 11.08 0.93
C LEU A 68 5.25 11.11 1.91
N ASP A 69 5.24 12.06 2.83
CA ASP A 69 6.13 12.06 3.99
C ASP A 69 5.79 10.91 4.98
N VAL A 70 6.74 10.59 5.86
CA VAL A 70 6.66 9.42 6.76
C VAL A 70 5.41 9.44 7.64
N SER A 71 5.03 10.61 8.18
CA SER A 71 3.90 10.72 9.09
C SER A 71 2.56 10.50 8.38
N ILE A 72 2.43 11.02 7.17
CA ILE A 72 1.23 10.85 6.35
C ILE A 72 1.13 9.42 5.80
N ARG A 73 2.27 8.79 5.44
CA ARG A 73 2.30 7.36 5.04
C ARG A 73 1.67 6.47 6.10
N ALA A 74 2.08 6.62 7.37
CA ALA A 74 1.54 5.84 8.47
C ALA A 74 0.03 6.00 8.63
N GLN A 75 -0.48 7.22 8.47
CA GLN A 75 -1.92 7.50 8.55
C GLN A 75 -2.70 6.82 7.41
N VAL A 76 -2.19 6.88 6.17
CA VAL A 76 -2.84 6.24 5.01
C VAL A 76 -2.80 4.71 5.14
N LEU A 77 -1.68 4.12 5.59
CA LEU A 77 -1.57 2.69 5.82
C LEU A 77 -2.55 2.19 6.89
N ASN A 78 -2.68 2.92 8.00
CA ASN A 78 -3.64 2.58 9.05
C ASN A 78 -5.09 2.66 8.54
N LEU A 79 -5.37 3.62 7.65
CA LEU A 79 -6.68 3.77 7.03
C LEU A 79 -7.00 2.60 6.08
N LEU A 80 -6.01 2.16 5.26
CA LEU A 80 -6.14 0.98 4.41
C LEU A 80 -6.42 -0.28 5.24
N LYS A 81 -5.66 -0.49 6.34
CA LYS A 81 -5.91 -1.61 7.27
C LYS A 81 -7.26 -1.53 7.97
N LYS A 82 -7.73 -0.33 8.29
CA LYS A 82 -9.08 -0.12 8.82
C LYS A 82 -10.13 -0.61 7.83
N PHE A 83 -10.06 -0.18 6.58
CA PHE A 83 -11.01 -0.60 5.55
C PHE A 83 -10.92 -2.11 5.25
N GLN A 84 -9.72 -2.69 5.25
CA GLN A 84 -9.54 -4.14 5.10
C GLN A 84 -10.34 -4.91 6.16
N ARG A 85 -10.24 -4.50 7.43
CA ARG A 85 -10.93 -5.17 8.54
C ARG A 85 -12.44 -4.92 8.59
N GLU A 86 -12.86 -3.67 8.32
CA GLU A 86 -14.26 -3.26 8.50
C GLU A 86 -15.13 -3.55 7.28
N ARG A 87 -14.52 -3.65 6.08
CA ARG A 87 -15.23 -3.82 4.81
C ARG A 87 -14.83 -5.09 4.06
N GLU A 88 -13.93 -5.90 4.63
CA GLU A 88 -13.39 -7.13 4.02
C GLU A 88 -12.79 -6.90 2.63
N THR A 89 -12.31 -5.67 2.35
CA THR A 89 -11.73 -5.29 1.07
C THR A 89 -10.39 -5.99 0.87
N THR A 90 -10.22 -6.66 -0.25
CA THR A 90 -8.94 -7.23 -0.67
C THR A 90 -8.09 -6.17 -1.36
N TYR A 91 -6.78 -6.14 -1.08
CA TYR A 91 -5.83 -5.24 -1.75
C TYR A 91 -4.81 -6.02 -2.57
N LEU A 92 -4.62 -5.59 -3.83
CA LEU A 92 -3.38 -5.83 -4.57
C LEU A 92 -2.51 -4.59 -4.41
N PHE A 93 -1.53 -4.66 -3.49
CA PHE A 93 -0.69 -3.52 -3.12
C PHE A 93 0.66 -3.61 -3.83
N ILE A 94 0.96 -2.66 -4.71
CA ILE A 94 2.23 -2.59 -5.44
C ILE A 94 3.08 -1.51 -4.80
N ALA A 95 4.28 -1.87 -4.36
CA ALA A 95 5.23 -0.93 -3.76
C ALA A 95 6.68 -1.43 -3.89
N HIS A 96 7.62 -0.51 -3.77
CA HIS A 96 9.06 -0.79 -3.76
C HIS A 96 9.67 -0.76 -2.34
N ASP A 97 8.94 -0.28 -1.34
CA ASP A 97 9.39 -0.25 0.06
C ASP A 97 8.95 -1.51 0.80
N LEU A 98 9.91 -2.41 1.02
CA LEU A 98 9.67 -3.70 1.67
C LEU A 98 9.18 -3.58 3.12
N SER A 99 9.56 -2.52 3.84
CA SER A 99 9.09 -2.31 5.22
C SER A 99 7.59 -2.05 5.26
N ILE A 100 7.10 -1.32 4.25
CA ILE A 100 5.67 -1.03 4.08
C ILE A 100 4.94 -2.30 3.66
N VAL A 101 5.48 -3.03 2.68
CA VAL A 101 4.89 -4.28 2.20
C VAL A 101 4.76 -5.30 3.34
N ARG A 102 5.80 -5.45 4.18
CA ARG A 102 5.75 -6.30 5.38
C ARG A 102 4.60 -5.92 6.33
N PHE A 103 4.37 -4.61 6.49
CA PHE A 103 3.34 -4.11 7.41
C PHE A 103 1.91 -4.34 6.91
N ILE A 104 1.67 -4.18 5.59
CA ILE A 104 0.31 -4.16 5.04
C ILE A 104 -0.16 -5.51 4.50
N SER A 105 0.76 -6.37 4.05
CA SER A 105 0.45 -7.56 3.27
C SER A 105 0.40 -8.84 4.10
N ASP A 106 -0.53 -9.74 3.77
CA ASP A 106 -0.57 -11.11 4.29
C ASP A 106 0.32 -12.04 3.45
N ARG A 107 0.34 -11.85 2.12
CA ARG A 107 1.18 -12.56 1.16
C ARG A 107 1.92 -11.57 0.26
N ILE A 108 3.12 -11.93 -0.14
CA ILE A 108 4.00 -11.07 -0.95
C ILE A 108 4.48 -11.86 -2.16
N GLY A 109 4.36 -11.25 -3.34
CA GLY A 109 5.00 -11.71 -4.57
C GLY A 109 6.19 -10.80 -4.91
N VAL A 110 7.35 -11.38 -5.12
CA VAL A 110 8.56 -10.65 -5.54
C VAL A 110 8.68 -10.74 -7.06
N ILE A 111 8.79 -9.58 -7.71
CA ILE A 111 8.96 -9.47 -9.16
C ILE A 111 10.41 -9.11 -9.48
N TYR A 112 11.02 -9.87 -10.41
CA TYR A 112 12.32 -9.57 -10.96
C TYR A 112 12.30 -9.67 -12.49
N LYS A 113 12.70 -8.62 -13.19
CA LYS A 113 12.70 -8.52 -14.67
C LYS A 113 11.39 -8.89 -15.37
N GLY A 114 10.26 -8.68 -14.68
CA GLY A 114 8.91 -8.95 -15.20
C GLY A 114 8.32 -10.28 -14.75
N ASP A 115 9.10 -11.18 -14.17
CA ASP A 115 8.66 -12.48 -13.68
C ASP A 115 8.46 -12.48 -12.16
N ILE A 116 7.45 -13.23 -11.68
CA ILE A 116 7.29 -13.50 -10.25
C ILE A 116 8.27 -14.61 -9.86
N VAL A 117 9.30 -14.24 -9.09
CA VAL A 117 10.39 -15.15 -8.69
C VAL A 117 10.16 -15.84 -7.36
N GLU A 118 9.32 -15.26 -6.50
CA GLU A 118 8.98 -15.85 -5.19
C GLU A 118 7.61 -15.36 -4.73
N VAL A 119 6.81 -16.25 -4.12
CA VAL A 119 5.54 -15.92 -3.47
C VAL A 119 5.46 -16.66 -2.15
N ALA A 120 5.29 -15.92 -1.04
CA ALA A 120 5.18 -16.50 0.29
C ALA A 120 4.28 -15.62 1.18
N THR A 121 3.99 -16.08 2.40
CA THR A 121 3.45 -15.20 3.44
C THR A 121 4.45 -14.12 3.78
N ALA A 122 4.00 -13.00 4.31
CA ALA A 122 4.92 -11.92 4.69
C ALA A 122 5.96 -12.41 5.73
N GLU A 123 5.55 -13.23 6.69
CA GLU A 123 6.44 -13.80 7.71
C GLU A 123 7.51 -14.71 7.10
N GLU A 124 7.09 -15.69 6.28
CA GLU A 124 8.02 -16.61 5.62
C GLU A 124 9.02 -15.90 4.72
N LEU A 125 8.55 -14.92 3.93
CA LEU A 125 9.42 -14.20 2.99
C LEU A 125 10.53 -13.42 3.72
N PHE A 126 10.23 -12.83 4.87
CA PHE A 126 11.21 -12.04 5.63
C PHE A 126 12.13 -12.89 6.47
N ASP A 127 11.65 -14.01 7.02
CA ASP A 127 12.43 -14.88 7.90
C ASP A 127 13.25 -15.91 7.12
N TYR A 128 12.69 -16.43 6.00
CA TYR A 128 13.29 -17.51 5.22
C TYR A 128 13.20 -17.26 3.70
N PRO A 129 13.74 -16.14 3.17
CA PRO A 129 13.71 -15.87 1.73
C PRO A 129 14.48 -16.94 0.96
N LEU A 130 13.83 -17.54 -0.03
CA LEU A 130 14.41 -18.64 -0.82
C LEU A 130 15.18 -18.12 -2.03
N HIS A 131 14.55 -17.23 -2.82
CA HIS A 131 15.17 -16.72 -4.03
C HIS A 131 16.33 -15.75 -3.72
N PRO A 132 17.50 -15.85 -4.37
CA PRO A 132 18.65 -15.00 -4.10
C PRO A 132 18.37 -13.50 -4.29
N TYR A 133 17.54 -13.13 -5.25
CA TYR A 133 17.11 -11.75 -5.43
C TYR A 133 16.30 -11.24 -4.22
N THR A 134 15.39 -12.04 -3.69
CA THR A 134 14.62 -11.71 -2.47
C THR A 134 15.55 -11.51 -1.27
N ARG A 135 16.56 -12.38 -1.10
CA ARG A 135 17.59 -12.23 -0.07
C ARG A 135 18.35 -10.91 -0.20
N SER A 136 18.70 -10.54 -1.44
CA SER A 136 19.35 -9.25 -1.71
C SER A 136 18.48 -8.07 -1.30
N LEU A 137 17.20 -8.08 -1.71
CA LEU A 137 16.26 -7.02 -1.35
C LEU A 137 16.08 -6.88 0.17
N ILE A 138 15.86 -7.99 0.87
CA ILE A 138 15.66 -7.99 2.33
C ILE A 138 16.94 -7.57 3.06
N SER A 139 18.10 -8.02 2.58
CA SER A 139 19.38 -7.61 3.14
C SER A 139 19.65 -6.12 3.00
N ALA A 140 19.01 -5.43 2.06
CA ALA A 140 19.17 -3.99 1.85
C ALA A 140 18.26 -3.14 2.75
N ILE A 141 17.28 -3.73 3.45
CA ILE A 141 16.39 -2.98 4.36
C ILE A 141 17.22 -2.36 5.50
N PRO A 142 17.19 -1.05 5.72
CA PRO A 142 17.95 -0.42 6.81
C PRO A 142 17.52 -0.93 8.19
N ILE A 143 18.49 -1.19 9.07
CA ILE A 143 18.22 -1.53 10.47
C ILE A 143 18.15 -0.20 11.25
N PRO A 144 17.10 0.04 12.06
CA PRO A 144 16.96 1.31 12.82
C PRO A 144 18.09 1.57 13.82
N ASP A 145 18.84 0.53 14.22
CA ASP A 145 19.99 0.64 15.11
C ASP A 145 21.27 0.91 14.31
N PRO A 146 21.95 2.08 14.48
CA PRO A 146 23.16 2.43 13.75
C PRO A 146 24.35 1.50 14.00
N LEU A 147 24.40 0.86 15.19
CA LEU A 147 25.48 -0.08 15.53
C LEU A 147 25.30 -1.41 14.79
N LEU A 148 24.07 -1.89 14.72
CA LEU A 148 23.74 -3.12 13.99
C LEU A 148 23.85 -2.89 12.48
N GLU A 149 23.38 -1.74 11.98
CA GLU A 149 23.47 -1.40 10.55
C GLU A 149 24.92 -1.36 10.07
N LYS A 150 25.85 -0.82 10.87
CA LYS A 150 27.29 -0.76 10.53
C LYS A 150 27.94 -2.14 10.36
N HIS A 151 27.44 -3.17 11.03
CA HIS A 151 27.94 -4.55 10.97
C HIS A 151 27.12 -5.45 10.06
N LYS A 152 26.09 -4.93 9.42
CA LYS A 152 25.21 -5.68 8.54
C LYS A 152 25.95 -6.11 7.26
N LYS A 153 25.84 -7.39 6.95
CA LYS A 153 26.35 -7.92 5.68
C LYS A 153 25.28 -7.83 4.61
N LEU A 154 25.54 -7.07 3.57
CA LEU A 154 24.67 -7.02 2.41
C LEU A 154 24.88 -8.27 1.54
N PHE A 155 23.79 -8.90 1.14
CA PHE A 155 23.80 -9.96 0.14
C PHE A 155 23.58 -9.32 -1.23
N THR A 156 24.55 -9.44 -2.14
CA THR A 156 24.43 -8.93 -3.50
C THR A 156 23.97 -10.04 -4.44
N TYR A 157 22.88 -9.82 -5.13
CA TYR A 157 22.41 -10.73 -6.16
C TYR A 157 23.21 -10.56 -7.45
N ASP A 158 23.78 -11.65 -7.94
CA ASP A 158 24.45 -11.72 -9.23
C ASP A 158 23.77 -12.80 -10.10
N PRO A 159 23.07 -12.41 -11.17
CA PRO A 159 22.39 -13.37 -12.04
C PRO A 159 23.31 -14.41 -12.66
N SER A 160 24.58 -14.08 -12.89
CA SER A 160 25.56 -15.01 -13.51
C SER A 160 25.98 -16.14 -12.58
N VAL A 161 25.80 -15.95 -11.27
CA VAL A 161 26.19 -16.92 -10.22
C VAL A 161 24.96 -17.58 -9.60
N HIS A 162 23.83 -16.85 -9.56
CA HIS A 162 22.61 -17.24 -8.86
C HIS A 162 21.45 -17.57 -9.83
N ASP A 163 21.77 -17.88 -11.10
CA ASP A 163 20.74 -18.29 -12.08
C ASP A 163 20.33 -19.74 -11.82
N TYR A 164 19.08 -19.93 -11.40
CA TYR A 164 18.48 -21.24 -11.18
C TYR A 164 17.49 -21.60 -12.30
N SER A 165 17.58 -20.99 -13.46
CA SER A 165 16.68 -21.20 -14.61
C SER A 165 16.97 -22.50 -15.38
N ASN A 166 17.57 -23.54 -14.76
CA ASN A 166 17.76 -24.86 -15.32
C ASN A 166 16.86 -25.90 -14.64
#